data_583c37b50f913ad619c0765224845bf0
#
_entry.id   583c37b50f913ad619c0765224845bf0
#
_cell.length_a   1.000
_cell.length_b   1.000
_cell.length_c   1.000
_cell.angle_alpha   90.00
_cell.angle_beta   90.00
_cell.angle_gamma   90.00
#
_symmetry.space_group_name_H-M   'P 1'
#
loop_
_entity.id
_entity.type
_entity.pdbx_description
1 polymer ?
#
loop_
_entity_poly.entity_id
_entity_poly.type
_entity_poly.pdbx_seq_one_letter_code
_entity_poly.pdbx_strand_id
1 'polypeptide(L)' 'MNKMFTDNGWEDYTYWQTEDKKTLKKINNLIKDIDRNGNEGIGKPEPLTGNLSGYWSRRINDKDRLIYRIDEQNIYIL' A
#
# COMPACT_ATOMS: atom_id res chain seq x y z
N MET A 1 -9.25 3.11 9.82
CA MET A 1 -8.91 4.16 8.84
C MET A 1 -9.66 3.95 7.54
N ASN A 2 -10.01 5.01 6.87
CA ASN A 2 -10.60 4.94 5.55
C ASN A 2 -9.51 4.60 4.52
N LYS A 3 -9.86 3.83 3.50
CA LYS A 3 -8.94 3.47 2.43
C LYS A 3 -9.30 4.27 1.19
N MET A 4 -8.38 5.10 0.73
CA MET A 4 -8.60 5.99 -0.40
C MET A 4 -7.59 5.68 -1.49
N PHE A 5 -8.09 5.27 -2.65
CA PHE A 5 -7.26 4.89 -3.78
C PHE A 5 -7.24 6.02 -4.81
N THR A 6 -6.07 6.29 -5.39
CA THR A 6 -6.02 7.03 -6.63
C THR A 6 -6.57 6.15 -7.76
N ASP A 7 -6.86 6.73 -8.91
CA ASP A 7 -7.32 5.95 -10.06
C ASP A 7 -6.30 4.86 -10.42
N ASN A 8 -5.00 5.21 -10.44
CA ASN A 8 -3.95 4.23 -10.69
C ASN A 8 -3.91 3.13 -9.63
N GLY A 9 -3.98 3.52 -8.37
CA GLY A 9 -3.98 2.55 -7.27
C GLY A 9 -5.16 1.60 -7.37
N TRP A 10 -6.32 2.12 -7.73
CA TRP A 10 -7.53 1.31 -7.92
C TRP A 10 -7.40 0.35 -9.10
N GLU A 11 -6.86 0.83 -10.23
CA GLU A 11 -6.62 -0.03 -11.39
C GLU A 11 -5.67 -1.17 -11.06
N ASP A 12 -4.58 -0.87 -10.36
CA ASP A 12 -3.62 -1.89 -9.96
C ASP A 12 -4.26 -2.90 -9.01
N TYR A 13 -5.02 -2.42 -8.04
CA TYR A 13 -5.69 -3.28 -7.08
C TYR A 13 -6.67 -4.23 -7.76
N THR A 14 -7.49 -3.72 -8.68
CA THR A 14 -8.45 -4.55 -9.41
C THR A 14 -7.78 -5.49 -10.38
N TYR A 15 -6.65 -5.09 -10.95
CA TYR A 15 -5.84 -5.98 -11.81
C TYR A 15 -5.43 -7.24 -11.04
N TRP A 16 -4.93 -7.08 -9.83
CA TRP A 16 -4.48 -8.23 -9.03
C TRP A 16 -5.63 -9.15 -8.61
N GLN A 17 -6.84 -8.65 -8.53
CA GLN A 17 -8.00 -9.48 -8.21
C GLN A 17 -8.24 -10.59 -9.23
N THR A 18 -7.89 -10.37 -10.48
CA THR A 18 -8.07 -11.34 -11.55
C THR A 18 -6.80 -12.08 -11.92
N GLU A 19 -5.63 -11.47 -11.71
CA GLU A 19 -4.37 -11.98 -12.23
C GLU A 19 -3.59 -12.83 -11.22
N ASP A 20 -3.63 -12.51 -9.94
CA ASP A 20 -2.85 -13.22 -8.95
C ASP A 20 -3.44 -13.09 -7.55
N LYS A 21 -4.14 -14.12 -7.12
CA LYS A 21 -4.80 -14.13 -5.82
C LYS A 21 -3.81 -14.08 -4.65
N LYS A 22 -2.62 -14.63 -4.80
CA LYS A 22 -1.59 -14.58 -3.75
C LYS A 22 -1.11 -13.15 -3.55
N THR A 23 -0.86 -12.46 -4.64
CA THR A 23 -0.44 -11.06 -4.60
C THR A 23 -1.54 -10.19 -4.00
N LEU A 24 -2.79 -10.42 -4.40
CA LEU A 24 -3.92 -9.71 -3.82
C LEU A 24 -4.00 -9.92 -2.30
N LYS A 25 -3.85 -11.15 -1.86
CA LYS A 25 -3.86 -11.47 -0.43
C LYS A 25 -2.74 -10.74 0.31
N LYS A 26 -1.56 -10.69 -0.27
CA LYS A 26 -0.43 -9.96 0.30
C LYS A 26 -0.73 -8.46 0.41
N ILE A 27 -1.29 -7.87 -0.64
CA ILE A 27 -1.67 -6.46 -0.65
C ILE A 27 -2.70 -6.19 0.45
N ASN A 28 -3.73 -7.03 0.55
CA ASN A 28 -4.75 -6.87 1.58
C ASN A 28 -4.17 -6.97 3.00
N ASN A 29 -3.23 -7.88 3.21
CA ASN A 29 -2.54 -8.02 4.49
C ASN A 29 -1.70 -6.79 4.81
N LEU A 30 -1.04 -6.22 3.81
CA LEU A 30 -0.27 -4.99 4.00
C LEU A 30 -1.19 -3.83 4.40
N ILE A 31 -2.32 -3.67 3.72
CA ILE A 31 -3.27 -2.61 4.03
C ILE A 31 -3.82 -2.77 5.45
N LYS A 32 -4.15 -3.99 5.86
CA LYS A 32 -4.60 -4.26 7.23
C LYS A 32 -3.52 -3.95 8.25
N ASP A 33 -2.27 -4.25 7.92
CA ASP A 33 -1.16 -3.97 8.82
C ASP A 33 -0.91 -2.47 8.96
N ILE A 34 -1.03 -1.72 7.87
CA ILE A 34 -0.94 -0.26 7.91
C ILE A 34 -2.02 0.32 8.82
N ASP A 35 -3.24 -0.19 8.70
CA ASP A 35 -4.37 0.24 9.52
C ASP A 35 -4.09 0.02 11.02
N ARG A 36 -3.39 -1.05 11.34
CA ARG A 36 -3.10 -1.44 12.72
C ARG A 36 -1.82 -0.79 13.27
N ASN A 37 -0.78 -0.71 12.46
CA ASN A 37 0.56 -0.36 12.92
C ASN A 37 1.13 0.92 12.31
N GLY A 38 0.41 1.59 11.41
CA GLY A 38 0.90 2.81 10.78
C GLY A 38 2.10 2.57 9.88
N ASN A 39 3.19 3.30 10.12
CA ASN A 39 4.40 3.19 9.30
C ASN A 39 5.41 2.19 9.85
N GLU A 40 4.96 1.27 10.69
CA GLU A 40 5.77 0.15 11.19
C GLU A 40 5.06 -1.15 10.84
N GLY A 41 5.80 -2.25 10.78
CA GLY A 41 5.19 -3.57 10.57
C GLY A 41 5.77 -4.33 9.39
N ILE A 42 4.95 -5.15 8.76
CA ILE A 42 5.39 -6.07 7.72
C ILE A 42 5.69 -5.36 6.40
N GLY A 43 6.46 -6.01 5.54
CA GLY A 43 6.75 -5.50 4.20
C GLY A 43 7.85 -4.46 4.14
N LYS A 44 8.65 -4.32 5.19
CA LYS A 44 9.78 -3.39 5.28
C LYS A 44 9.38 -1.95 4.90
N PRO A 45 8.54 -1.29 5.71
CA PRO A 45 8.13 0.09 5.42
C PRO A 45 9.32 1.02 5.29
N GLU A 46 9.33 1.81 4.22
CA GLU A 46 10.38 2.80 3.96
C GLU A 46 9.77 4.14 3.55
N PRO A 47 10.25 5.26 4.13
CA PRO A 47 9.82 6.56 3.66
C PRO A 47 10.42 6.87 2.29
N LEU A 48 9.64 7.52 1.43
CA LEU A 48 10.08 7.93 0.11
C LEU A 48 10.56 9.39 0.13
N THR A 49 11.34 9.75 -0.87
CA THR A 49 11.92 11.09 -0.98
C THR A 49 11.55 11.74 -2.32
N GLY A 50 12.00 12.98 -2.54
CA GLY A 50 11.75 13.69 -3.79
C GLY A 50 10.27 14.00 -3.96
N ASN A 51 9.76 13.73 -5.14
CA ASN A 51 8.36 14.01 -5.49
C ASN A 51 7.37 13.21 -4.66
N LEU A 52 7.81 12.11 -4.06
CA LEU A 52 6.97 11.26 -3.22
C LEU A 52 7.26 11.43 -1.74
N SER A 53 7.89 12.54 -1.36
CA SER A 53 8.13 12.87 0.04
C SER A 53 6.81 12.89 0.81
N GLY A 54 6.77 12.23 1.96
CA GLY A 54 5.54 12.04 2.74
C GLY A 54 4.85 10.73 2.47
N TYR A 55 5.17 10.06 1.38
CA TYR A 55 4.69 8.71 1.08
C TYR A 55 5.67 7.68 1.59
N TRP A 56 5.17 6.47 1.74
CA TRP A 56 5.93 5.30 2.18
C TRP A 56 5.72 4.16 1.22
N SER A 57 6.63 3.22 1.20
CA SER A 57 6.47 1.99 0.43
C SER A 57 6.57 0.77 1.33
N ARG A 58 5.85 -0.27 0.97
CA ARG A 58 6.00 -1.60 1.55
C ARG A 58 6.15 -2.61 0.42
N ARG A 59 6.96 -3.62 0.65
CA ARG A 59 7.21 -4.67 -0.35
C ARG A 59 6.01 -5.59 -0.46
N ILE A 60 5.52 -5.74 -1.68
CA ILE A 60 4.53 -6.77 -2.01
C ILE A 60 5.28 -8.06 -2.36
N ASN A 61 6.28 -7.92 -3.22
CA ASN A 61 7.19 -8.99 -3.64
C ASN A 61 8.52 -8.34 -4.06
N ASP A 62 9.40 -9.10 -4.73
CA ASP A 62 10.71 -8.58 -5.14
C ASP A 62 10.62 -7.42 -6.13
N LYS A 63 9.56 -7.35 -6.91
CA LYS A 63 9.37 -6.34 -7.96
C LYS A 63 8.43 -5.23 -7.57
N ASP A 64 7.36 -5.56 -6.88
CA ASP A 64 6.24 -4.64 -6.67
C ASP A 64 6.23 -4.08 -5.27
N ARG A 65 5.82 -2.81 -5.17
CA ARG A 65 5.71 -2.08 -3.91
C ARG A 65 4.33 -1.48 -3.79
N LEU A 66 3.81 -1.46 -2.58
CA LEU A 66 2.62 -0.71 -2.23
C LEU A 66 3.08 0.67 -1.79
N ILE A 67 2.64 1.71 -2.49
CA ILE A 67 2.98 3.09 -2.15
C ILE A 67 1.77 3.73 -1.51
N TYR A 68 1.96 4.31 -0.33
CA TYR A 68 0.86 4.81 0.46
C TYR A 68 1.29 5.99 1.33
N ARG A 69 0.31 6.70 1.83
CA ARG A 69 0.48 7.75 2.83
C ARG A 69 -0.65 7.62 3.85
N ILE A 70 -0.37 7.95 5.10
CA ILE A 70 -1.41 7.94 6.14
C ILE A 70 -1.56 9.31 6.77
N ASP A 71 -2.77 9.61 7.22
CA ASP A 71 -3.04 10.71 8.13
C ASP A 71 -3.88 10.16 9.30
N GLU A 72 -4.51 11.03 10.07
CA GLU A 72 -5.24 10.61 11.26
C GLU A 72 -6.38 9.64 10.97
N GLN A 73 -7.00 9.73 9.80
CA GLN A 73 -8.21 8.98 9.49
C GLN A 73 -8.11 8.13 8.22
N ASN A 74 -7.12 8.36 7.38
CA ASN A 74 -7.08 7.78 6.05
C ASN A 74 -5.75 7.12 5.71
N ILE A 75 -5.86 6.06 4.90
CA ILE A 75 -4.74 5.50 4.16
C ILE A 75 -4.96 5.87 2.70
N TYR A 76 -4.01 6.57 2.10
CA TYR A 76 -4.05 6.95 0.69
C TYR A 76 -3.15 5.99 -0.09
N ILE A 77 -3.72 5.27 -1.05
CA ILE A 77 -3.01 4.26 -1.84
C ILE A 77 -2.84 4.77 -3.26
N LEU A 78 -1.59 4.83 -3.67
CA LEU A 78 -1.20 5.40 -4.95
C LEU A 78 -1.21 4.37 -6.07
#